data_cba1ce5254d9355f109f17065290a6dc
#
_entry.id   cba1ce5254d9355f109f17065290a6dc
#
_cell.length_a   1.000
_cell.length_b   1.000
_cell.length_c   1.000
_cell.angle_alpha   90.00
_cell.angle_beta   90.00
_cell.angle_gamma   90.00
#
_symmetry.space_group_name_H-M   'P 1'
#
loop_
_entity.id
_entity.type
_entity.pdbx_description
1 polymer ?
#
loop_
_entity_poly.entity_id
_entity_poly.type
_entity_poly.pdbx_seq_one_letter_code
_entity_poly.pdbx_strand_id
1 'polypeptide(L)'
;DTCPYRLGGSLLSQTCGKTGGQKTNIQDPDYFIDCYEVVRELVEDGIVKAGITVADGGLAAAAARICGEYGAELDLKGIAASYEEDDRIRILFGEVPGALIQIKDTDYDYVDSQLLLQDIAYYPLGHPCMEARGISVQDNSKTSVADILASLLGHTSEGED
;
A
#
# COMPACT_ATOMS: atom_id res chain seq x y z
N ASP A 1 -8.30 -4.43 -4.83
CA ASP A 1 -8.92 -4.40 -6.16
C ASP A 1 -7.86 -4.65 -7.23
N THR A 2 -8.29 -4.98 -8.42
CA THR A 2 -7.45 -5.29 -9.59
C THR A 2 -7.22 -4.07 -10.50
N CYS A 3 -7.67 -2.87 -10.11
CA CYS A 3 -7.52 -1.68 -10.92
C CYS A 3 -6.04 -1.26 -11.03
N PRO A 4 -5.63 -0.69 -12.19
CA PRO A 4 -4.27 -0.19 -12.35
C PRO A 4 -3.94 0.94 -11.36
N TYR A 5 -2.70 1.02 -10.92
CA TYR A 5 -2.20 2.13 -10.12
C TYR A 5 -2.19 3.43 -10.92
N ARG A 6 -2.89 4.45 -10.43
CA ARG A 6 -3.05 5.75 -11.08
C ARG A 6 -2.93 6.85 -10.03
N LEU A 7 -2.44 8.01 -10.43
CA LEU A 7 -2.25 9.15 -9.53
C LEU A 7 -3.27 10.28 -9.72
N GLY A 8 -4.13 10.19 -10.73
CA GLY A 8 -5.13 11.22 -11.00
C GLY A 8 -6.10 11.39 -9.82
N GLY A 9 -6.18 12.59 -9.28
CA GLY A 9 -7.04 12.92 -8.14
C GLY A 9 -6.56 12.39 -6.80
N SER A 10 -5.40 11.71 -6.74
CA SER A 10 -4.81 11.23 -5.47
C SER A 10 -4.38 12.39 -4.58
N LEU A 11 -4.21 12.12 -3.29
CA LEU A 11 -3.70 13.10 -2.34
C LEU A 11 -2.33 13.64 -2.76
N LEU A 12 -1.44 12.76 -3.30
CA LEU A 12 -0.16 13.19 -3.83
C LEU A 12 -0.31 14.21 -4.97
N SER A 13 -1.17 13.93 -5.95
CA SER A 13 -1.42 14.84 -7.07
C SER A 13 -1.95 16.19 -6.60
N GLN A 14 -2.87 16.19 -5.64
CA GLN A 14 -3.40 17.41 -5.04
C GLN A 14 -2.31 18.20 -4.31
N THR A 15 -1.47 17.54 -3.52
CA THR A 15 -0.37 18.18 -2.78
C THR A 15 0.67 18.77 -3.71
N CYS A 16 0.95 18.10 -4.84
CA CYS A 16 1.88 18.62 -5.88
C CYS A 16 1.24 19.64 -6.81
N GLY A 17 -0.02 20.05 -6.60
CA GLY A 17 -0.73 20.99 -7.48
C GLY A 17 -0.98 20.44 -8.90
N LYS A 18 -0.90 19.13 -9.10
CA LYS A 18 -1.12 18.49 -10.40
C LYS A 18 -2.60 18.22 -10.59
N THR A 19 -3.14 18.65 -11.72
CA THR A 19 -4.54 18.39 -12.12
C THR A 19 -4.59 17.50 -13.34
N GLY A 20 -5.68 16.74 -13.47
CA GLY A 20 -5.89 15.82 -14.58
C GLY A 20 -5.39 14.39 -14.26
N GLY A 21 -5.27 13.58 -15.30
CA GLY A 21 -4.97 12.16 -15.17
C GLY A 21 -6.18 11.29 -14.83
N GLN A 22 -5.98 9.99 -14.94
CA GLN A 22 -7.03 9.02 -14.62
C GLN A 22 -7.05 8.72 -13.13
N LYS A 23 -8.25 8.65 -12.57
CA LYS A 23 -8.48 8.24 -11.18
C LYS A 23 -8.42 6.71 -11.05
N THR A 24 -8.05 6.28 -9.86
CA THR A 24 -8.27 4.91 -9.42
C THR A 24 -9.75 4.72 -9.09
N ASN A 25 -10.34 3.63 -9.54
CA ASN A 25 -11.71 3.21 -9.20
C ASN A 25 -11.79 1.71 -9.09
N ILE A 26 -12.80 1.24 -8.36
CA ILE A 26 -13.09 -0.19 -8.25
C ILE A 26 -13.41 -0.73 -9.65
N GLN A 27 -12.64 -1.72 -10.08
CA GLN A 27 -12.81 -2.38 -11.39
C GLN A 27 -13.76 -3.57 -11.29
N ASP A 28 -13.66 -4.32 -10.20
CA ASP A 28 -14.44 -5.53 -9.94
C ASP A 28 -15.10 -5.40 -8.56
N PRO A 29 -16.37 -4.97 -8.53
CA PRO A 29 -17.09 -4.81 -7.27
C PRO A 29 -17.33 -6.12 -6.52
N ASP A 30 -17.52 -7.23 -7.22
CA ASP A 30 -17.76 -8.53 -6.60
C ASP A 30 -16.48 -9.03 -5.92
N TYR A 31 -15.35 -8.96 -6.61
CA TYR A 31 -14.05 -9.26 -6.05
C TYR A 31 -13.70 -8.35 -4.85
N PHE A 32 -14.07 -7.07 -4.92
CA PHE A 32 -13.88 -6.15 -3.81
C PHE A 32 -14.66 -6.58 -2.56
N ILE A 33 -15.90 -7.04 -2.73
CA ILE A 33 -16.73 -7.57 -1.64
C ILE A 33 -16.12 -8.85 -1.07
N ASP A 34 -15.67 -9.76 -1.91
CA ASP A 34 -15.04 -11.01 -1.48
C ASP A 34 -13.78 -10.73 -0.65
N CYS A 35 -12.92 -9.81 -1.10
CA CYS A 35 -11.75 -9.35 -0.33
C CYS A 35 -12.15 -8.78 1.04
N TYR A 36 -13.20 -7.98 1.09
CA TYR A 36 -13.71 -7.40 2.33
C TYR A 36 -14.20 -8.47 3.30
N GLU A 37 -14.97 -9.46 2.83
CA GLU A 37 -15.51 -10.52 3.66
C GLU A 37 -14.42 -11.41 4.26
N VAL A 38 -13.40 -11.77 3.46
CA VAL A 38 -12.26 -12.55 3.95
C VAL A 38 -11.50 -11.81 5.04
N VAL A 39 -11.21 -10.52 4.82
CA VAL A 39 -10.51 -9.71 5.83
C VAL A 39 -11.37 -9.57 7.10
N ARG A 40 -12.69 -9.40 6.96
CA ARG A 40 -13.61 -9.35 8.09
C ARG A 40 -13.58 -10.64 8.90
N GLU A 41 -13.63 -11.80 8.26
CA GLU A 41 -13.53 -13.10 8.91
C GLU A 41 -12.22 -13.27 9.69
N LEU A 42 -11.09 -12.90 9.08
CA LEU A 42 -9.77 -12.94 9.74
C LEU A 42 -9.70 -12.01 10.96
N VAL A 43 -10.41 -10.88 10.94
CA VAL A 43 -10.54 -9.98 12.08
C VAL A 43 -11.40 -10.60 13.17
N GLU A 44 -12.57 -11.14 12.82
CA GLU A 44 -13.51 -11.80 13.76
C GLU A 44 -12.86 -13.01 14.44
N ASP A 45 -12.05 -13.77 13.74
CA ASP A 45 -11.27 -14.90 14.25
C ASP A 45 -10.06 -14.48 15.12
N GLY A 46 -9.78 -13.19 15.22
CA GLY A 46 -8.67 -12.67 16.02
C GLY A 46 -7.27 -12.92 15.41
N ILE A 47 -7.20 -13.28 14.14
CA ILE A 47 -5.96 -13.50 13.40
C ILE A 47 -5.29 -12.16 13.10
N VAL A 48 -6.03 -11.17 12.62
CA VAL A 48 -5.54 -9.82 12.35
C VAL A 48 -5.25 -9.09 13.66
N LYS A 49 -4.01 -8.64 13.84
CA LYS A 49 -3.56 -7.91 15.05
C LYS A 49 -3.65 -6.40 14.88
N ALA A 50 -3.49 -5.93 13.69
CA ALA A 50 -3.73 -4.55 13.27
C ALA A 50 -4.15 -4.55 11.81
N GLY A 51 -4.98 -3.60 11.42
CA GLY A 51 -5.44 -3.47 10.05
C GLY A 51 -5.83 -2.04 9.73
N ILE A 52 -5.65 -1.67 8.48
CA ILE A 52 -6.04 -0.38 7.95
C ILE A 52 -6.42 -0.52 6.48
N THR A 53 -7.43 0.20 6.04
CA THR A 53 -7.76 0.30 4.62
C THR A 53 -6.80 1.23 3.90
N VAL A 54 -6.44 0.88 2.67
CA VAL A 54 -5.72 1.76 1.77
C VAL A 54 -6.70 2.79 1.23
N ALA A 55 -6.46 4.05 1.54
CA ALA A 55 -7.29 5.19 1.17
C ALA A 55 -6.40 6.36 0.74
N ASP A 56 -6.77 7.59 1.10
CA ASP A 56 -6.00 8.80 0.78
C ASP A 56 -4.53 8.68 1.20
N GLY A 57 -3.63 8.96 0.27
CA GLY A 57 -2.19 8.81 0.43
C GLY A 57 -1.65 7.39 0.12
N GLY A 58 -2.53 6.47 -0.27
CA GLY A 58 -2.17 5.15 -0.77
C GLY A 58 -1.52 4.22 0.26
N LEU A 59 -0.76 3.26 -0.23
CA LEU A 59 -0.04 2.29 0.59
C LEU A 59 0.96 2.95 1.54
N ALA A 60 1.63 4.02 1.11
CA ALA A 60 2.60 4.75 1.93
C ALA A 60 1.96 5.32 3.20
N ALA A 61 0.80 5.96 3.08
CA ALA A 61 0.07 6.50 4.22
C ALA A 61 -0.48 5.38 5.12
N ALA A 62 -1.00 4.30 4.54
CA ALA A 62 -1.49 3.14 5.28
C ALA A 62 -0.36 2.49 6.09
N ALA A 63 0.80 2.27 5.49
CA ALA A 63 1.97 1.70 6.17
C ALA A 63 2.46 2.61 7.31
N ALA A 64 2.54 3.92 7.07
CA ALA A 64 2.94 4.87 8.12
C ALA A 64 1.97 4.87 9.31
N ARG A 65 0.66 4.79 9.05
CA ARG A 65 -0.36 4.75 10.11
C ARG A 65 -0.34 3.45 10.90
N ILE A 66 -0.22 2.31 10.25
CA ILE A 66 -0.23 1.00 10.93
C ILE A 66 1.04 0.78 11.75
N CYS A 67 2.19 1.29 11.30
CA CYS A 67 3.46 1.20 12.02
C CYS A 67 3.57 2.22 13.18
N GLY A 68 2.84 3.34 13.13
CA GLY A 68 2.86 4.37 14.17
C GLY A 68 4.25 4.95 14.39
N GLU A 69 4.80 4.76 15.58
CA GLU A 69 6.15 5.24 15.95
C GLU A 69 7.29 4.38 15.42
N TYR A 70 6.97 3.19 14.95
CA TYR A 70 7.94 2.26 14.40
C TYR A 70 8.13 2.48 12.90
N GLY A 71 9.12 1.82 12.34
CA GLY A 71 9.33 1.82 10.90
C GLY A 71 9.01 0.48 10.27
N ALA A 72 9.09 0.44 8.95
CA ALA A 72 9.05 -0.78 8.17
C ALA A 72 9.80 -0.60 6.86
N GLU A 73 10.36 -1.68 6.35
CA GLU A 73 10.94 -1.75 5.02
C GLU A 73 10.00 -2.57 4.15
N LEU A 74 9.41 -1.94 3.13
CA LEU A 74 8.39 -2.57 2.28
C LEU A 74 9.01 -3.23 1.05
N ASP A 75 8.72 -4.51 0.85
CA ASP A 75 8.99 -5.22 -0.40
C ASP A 75 7.82 -5.03 -1.36
N LEU A 76 8.02 -4.24 -2.42
CA LEU A 76 7.00 -3.95 -3.43
C LEU A 76 7.07 -4.89 -4.64
N LYS A 77 7.99 -5.85 -4.69
CA LYS A 77 8.23 -6.69 -5.87
C LYS A 77 7.00 -7.53 -6.26
N GLY A 78 6.29 -8.07 -5.27
CA GLY A 78 5.09 -8.86 -5.51
C GLY A 78 3.97 -8.03 -6.17
N ILE A 79 3.76 -6.82 -5.68
CA ILE A 79 2.79 -5.88 -6.24
C ILE A 79 3.21 -5.46 -7.65
N ALA A 80 4.46 -5.05 -7.83
CA ALA A 80 5.01 -4.62 -9.11
C ALA A 80 4.83 -5.70 -10.19
N ALA A 81 5.15 -6.94 -9.87
CA ALA A 81 5.00 -8.07 -10.78
C ALA A 81 3.53 -8.37 -11.12
N SER A 82 2.65 -8.35 -10.13
CA SER A 82 1.23 -8.68 -10.31
C SER A 82 0.46 -7.63 -11.11
N TYR A 83 0.81 -6.36 -10.94
CA TYR A 83 0.16 -5.24 -11.63
C TYR A 83 0.91 -4.78 -12.89
N GLU A 84 2.05 -5.40 -13.22
CA GLU A 84 2.93 -4.96 -14.31
C GLU A 84 3.27 -3.45 -14.19
N GLU A 85 3.53 -3.01 -12.93
CA GLU A 85 3.79 -1.62 -12.62
C GLU A 85 5.18 -1.48 -11.96
N ASP A 86 6.10 -0.87 -12.67
CA ASP A 86 7.49 -0.68 -12.22
C ASP A 86 7.68 0.65 -11.45
N ASP A 87 6.73 1.57 -11.57
CA ASP A 87 6.83 2.87 -10.90
C ASP A 87 6.40 2.76 -9.42
N ARG A 88 7.40 2.73 -8.55
CA ARG A 88 7.19 2.70 -7.09
C ARG A 88 6.36 3.86 -6.55
N ILE A 89 6.38 5.03 -7.21
CA ILE A 89 5.58 6.19 -6.81
C ILE A 89 4.10 5.87 -7.01
N ARG A 90 3.74 5.25 -8.13
CA ARG A 90 2.37 4.82 -8.39
C ARG A 90 1.92 3.75 -7.40
N ILE A 91 2.76 2.76 -7.11
CA ILE A 91 2.45 1.69 -6.14
C ILE A 91 2.23 2.29 -4.74
N LEU A 92 3.09 3.18 -4.31
CA LEU A 92 3.03 3.77 -2.97
C LEU A 92 1.86 4.75 -2.78
N PHE A 93 1.53 5.53 -3.82
CA PHE A 93 0.60 6.66 -3.69
C PHE A 93 -0.64 6.56 -4.58
N GLY A 94 -0.81 5.47 -5.32
CA GLY A 94 -1.86 5.31 -6.33
C GLY A 94 -3.26 4.97 -5.79
N GLU A 95 -3.45 4.89 -4.48
CA GLU A 95 -4.76 4.76 -3.80
C GLU A 95 -5.64 3.62 -4.33
N VAL A 96 -5.04 2.50 -4.75
CA VAL A 96 -5.79 1.29 -5.13
C VAL A 96 -6.49 0.74 -3.89
N PRO A 97 -7.82 0.52 -3.93
CA PRO A 97 -8.56 0.00 -2.79
C PRO A 97 -8.02 -1.34 -2.32
N GLY A 98 -7.78 -1.46 -1.04
CA GLY A 98 -7.28 -2.68 -0.41
C GLY A 98 -7.22 -2.54 1.11
N ALA A 99 -6.72 -3.58 1.75
CA ALA A 99 -6.45 -3.59 3.18
C ALA A 99 -5.00 -3.98 3.44
N LEU A 100 -4.36 -3.26 4.34
CA LEU A 100 -3.07 -3.62 4.92
C LEU A 100 -3.34 -4.23 6.29
N ILE A 101 -2.94 -5.49 6.48
CA ILE A 101 -3.15 -6.21 7.73
C ILE A 101 -1.82 -6.69 8.31
N GLN A 102 -1.77 -6.75 9.62
CA GLN A 102 -0.68 -7.35 10.37
C GLN A 102 -1.18 -8.63 11.06
N ILE A 103 -0.47 -9.71 10.87
CA ILE A 103 -0.72 -11.01 11.48
C ILE A 103 0.53 -11.48 12.23
N LYS A 104 0.40 -12.54 13.02
CA LYS A 104 1.58 -13.24 13.56
C LYS A 104 2.21 -14.11 12.48
N ASP A 105 3.52 -14.26 12.51
CA ASP A 105 4.24 -15.17 11.60
C ASP A 105 3.73 -16.61 11.71
N THR A 106 3.32 -17.02 12.90
CA THR A 106 2.73 -18.35 13.14
C THR A 106 1.40 -18.58 12.45
N ASP A 107 0.68 -17.52 12.10
CA ASP A 107 -0.61 -17.58 11.44
C ASP A 107 -0.50 -17.45 9.91
N TYR A 108 0.72 -17.27 9.40
CA TYR A 108 0.95 -17.02 7.96
C TYR A 108 0.39 -18.13 7.07
N ASP A 109 0.72 -19.39 7.35
CA ASP A 109 0.27 -20.52 6.53
C ASP A 109 -1.25 -20.67 6.52
N TYR A 110 -1.89 -20.36 7.64
CA TYR A 110 -3.35 -20.34 7.74
C TYR A 110 -3.95 -19.25 6.85
N VAL A 111 -3.45 -18.03 6.96
CA VAL A 111 -3.92 -16.87 6.18
C VAL A 111 -3.69 -17.11 4.69
N ASP A 112 -2.50 -17.58 4.32
CA ASP A 112 -2.16 -17.96 2.93
C ASP A 112 -3.19 -18.94 2.36
N SER A 113 -3.48 -20.00 3.10
CA SER A 113 -4.46 -21.02 2.70
C SER A 113 -5.87 -20.44 2.53
N GLN A 114 -6.31 -19.56 3.44
CA GLN A 114 -7.62 -18.93 3.37
C GLN A 114 -7.76 -18.02 2.15
N LEU A 115 -6.75 -17.21 1.88
CA LEU A 115 -6.75 -16.28 0.75
C LEU A 115 -6.69 -17.04 -0.59
N LEU A 116 -5.85 -18.08 -0.68
CA LEU A 116 -5.75 -18.93 -1.87
C LEU A 116 -7.05 -19.67 -2.18
N LEU A 117 -7.72 -20.23 -1.16
CA LEU A 117 -9.00 -20.96 -1.32
C LEU A 117 -10.12 -20.07 -1.87
N GLN A 118 -10.05 -18.77 -1.60
CA GLN A 118 -11.05 -17.80 -2.04
C GLN A 118 -10.57 -16.97 -3.25
N ASP A 119 -9.45 -17.35 -3.85
CA ASP A 119 -8.85 -16.67 -5.01
C ASP A 119 -8.58 -15.17 -4.77
N ILE A 120 -8.19 -14.84 -3.54
CA ILE A 120 -7.85 -13.47 -3.15
C ILE A 120 -6.35 -13.24 -3.27
N ALA A 121 -5.96 -12.28 -4.09
CA ALA A 121 -4.56 -11.87 -4.24
C ALA A 121 -4.08 -11.10 -2.99
N TYR A 122 -2.90 -11.46 -2.51
CA TYR A 122 -2.26 -10.78 -1.39
C TYR A 122 -0.74 -10.71 -1.61
N TYR A 123 -0.10 -9.79 -0.94
CA TYR A 123 1.32 -9.51 -1.10
C TYR A 123 1.99 -9.31 0.25
N PRO A 124 2.88 -10.24 0.69
CA PRO A 124 3.70 -10.02 1.86
C PRO A 124 4.62 -8.80 1.64
N LEU A 125 4.52 -7.81 2.51
CA LEU A 125 5.27 -6.55 2.38
C LEU A 125 6.48 -6.47 3.30
N GLY A 126 6.51 -7.26 4.38
CA GLY A 126 7.58 -7.24 5.37
C GLY A 126 7.08 -7.20 6.80
N HIS A 127 7.95 -6.78 7.70
CA HIS A 127 7.67 -6.73 9.14
C HIS A 127 7.87 -5.31 9.68
N PRO A 128 7.07 -4.88 10.68
CA PRO A 128 7.38 -3.69 11.45
C PRO A 128 8.75 -3.84 12.14
N CYS A 129 9.53 -2.78 12.15
CA CYS A 129 10.83 -2.75 12.80
C CYS A 129 10.83 -1.73 13.94
N MET A 130 11.03 -2.21 15.17
CA MET A 130 11.01 -1.34 16.35
C MET A 130 12.24 -0.40 16.43
N GLU A 131 13.33 -0.76 15.77
CA GLU A 131 14.56 0.02 15.74
C GLU A 131 14.58 1.07 14.61
N ALA A 132 13.74 0.88 13.59
CA ALA A 132 13.61 1.81 12.48
C ALA A 132 12.59 2.92 12.77
N ARG A 133 12.73 4.01 12.08
CA ARG A 133 11.78 5.12 12.07
C ARG A 133 11.33 5.39 10.65
N GLY A 134 10.02 5.52 10.45
CA GLY A 134 9.44 5.79 9.14
C GLY A 134 9.45 4.57 8.20
N ILE A 135 8.91 4.79 7.04
CA ILE A 135 8.75 3.75 6.02
C ILE A 135 9.82 3.90 4.94
N SER A 136 10.45 2.78 4.59
CA SER A 136 11.39 2.70 3.47
C SER A 136 10.96 1.60 2.49
N VAL A 137 11.48 1.66 1.29
CA VAL A 137 11.29 0.65 0.26
C VAL A 137 12.51 -0.24 0.21
N GLN A 138 12.29 -1.54 0.13
CA GLN A 138 13.35 -2.53 -0.04
C GLN A 138 13.93 -2.44 -1.45
N ASP A 139 14.94 -1.60 -1.59
CA ASP A 139 15.77 -1.46 -2.79
C ASP A 139 17.25 -1.46 -2.40
N ASN A 140 18.15 -1.31 -3.38
CA ASN A 140 19.60 -1.32 -3.13
C ASN A 140 20.08 -0.19 -2.21
N SER A 141 19.28 0.89 -2.06
CA SER A 141 19.61 2.08 -1.27
C SER A 141 18.75 2.24 -0.01
N LYS A 142 17.77 1.35 0.21
CA LYS A 142 16.77 1.46 1.30
C LYS A 142 16.11 2.84 1.33
N THR A 143 15.60 3.26 0.18
CA THR A 143 15.08 4.61 0.00
C THR A 143 13.91 4.89 0.94
N SER A 144 14.03 5.93 1.75
CA SER A 144 12.95 6.39 2.62
C SER A 144 11.79 6.97 1.81
N VAL A 145 10.56 6.64 2.19
CA VAL A 145 9.35 7.25 1.61
C VAL A 145 9.32 8.76 1.85
N ALA A 146 9.85 9.22 2.99
CA ALA A 146 9.98 10.65 3.27
C ALA A 146 10.92 11.35 2.28
N ASP A 147 12.03 10.71 1.89
CA ASP A 147 12.96 11.27 0.90
C ASP A 147 12.35 11.29 -0.50
N ILE A 148 11.57 10.27 -0.85
CA ILE A 148 10.79 10.25 -2.11
C ILE A 148 9.83 11.43 -2.15
N LEU A 149 9.06 11.66 -1.09
CA LEU A 149 8.13 12.78 -0.99
C LEU A 149 8.84 14.13 -1.04
N ALA A 150 9.94 14.29 -0.31
CA ALA A 150 10.73 15.51 -0.32
C ALA A 150 11.26 15.83 -1.72
N SER A 151 11.73 14.84 -2.45
CA SER A 151 12.17 15.00 -3.85
C SER A 151 11.04 15.42 -4.77
N LEU A 152 9.86 14.82 -4.64
CA LEU A 152 8.69 15.17 -5.46
C LEU A 152 8.19 16.59 -5.18
N LEU A 153 8.16 17.00 -3.92
CA LEU A 153 7.70 18.32 -3.51
C LEU A 153 8.74 19.41 -3.81
N GLY A 154 10.05 19.09 -3.73
CA GLY A 154 11.14 20.00 -4.06
C GLY A 154 11.17 20.37 -5.54
N HIS A 155 10.86 19.46 -6.43
CA HIS A 155 10.76 19.74 -7.87
C HIS A 155 9.55 20.59 -8.27
N THR A 156 8.54 20.73 -7.41
CA THR A 156 7.39 21.60 -7.68
C THR A 156 7.66 23.08 -7.36
N SER A 157 8.67 23.38 -6.55
CA SER A 157 9.02 24.77 -6.17
C SER A 157 9.98 25.46 -7.15
N GLU A 158 10.57 24.77 -8.11
CA GLU A 158 11.50 25.35 -9.11
C GLU A 158 10.82 25.67 -10.46
N GLY A 159 9.51 25.51 -10.57
CA GLY A 159 8.74 25.71 -11.81
C GLY A 159 7.92 27.00 -11.90
N GLU A 160 8.07 27.93 -10.95
CA GLU A 160 7.40 29.24 -10.97
C GLU A 160 8.46 30.37 -10.91
N ASP A 161 9.10 30.62 -12.05
CA ASP A 161 9.73 31.88 -12.40
C ASP A 161 9.42 32.23 -13.86
#